data_10c956930cd9972309262df0951a3f52
#
_entry.id   10c956930cd9972309262df0951a3f52
#
_cell.length_a   1.000
_cell.length_b   1.000
_cell.length_c   1.000
_cell.angle_alpha   90.00
_cell.angle_beta   90.00
_cell.angle_gamma   90.00
#
_symmetry.space_group_name_H-M   'P 1'
#
loop_
_entity.id
_entity.type
_entity.pdbx_description
1 polymer ?
#
loop_
_entity_poly.entity_id
_entity_poly.type
_entity_poly.pdbx_seq_one_letter_code
_entity_poly.pdbx_strand_id
1 'polypeptide(L)'
;IDFRLTCSSGTYARSLAHDVGAAVGTGAHLSKLRRTRIGKPGLWFDVAQALTLAEANRLHSAGAELGGAWLPLASIPLPFITATLDALQERRAVNGQTVILAALGAAAGEWVRMVDRVGDLVAVGSVVEALGSSGAAVLQPRIVFRTSPDVVGFSRI
;
A
#
# COMPACT_ATOMS: atom_id res chain seq x y z
N ILE A 1 -17.35 25.85 -15.08
CA ILE A 1 -17.37 24.57 -15.80
C ILE A 1 -17.07 23.48 -14.77
N ASP A 2 -17.91 22.45 -14.72
CA ASP A 2 -17.68 21.25 -13.93
C ASP A 2 -17.21 20.12 -14.84
N PHE A 3 -16.20 19.37 -14.40
CA PHE A 3 -15.72 18.22 -15.15
C PHE A 3 -15.32 17.07 -14.22
N ARG A 4 -15.30 15.86 -14.75
CA ARG A 4 -14.78 14.67 -14.07
C ARG A 4 -13.48 14.25 -14.76
N LEU A 5 -12.42 14.09 -13.96
CA LEU A 5 -11.10 13.67 -14.43
C LEU A 5 -10.80 12.25 -13.93
N THR A 6 -10.39 11.39 -14.85
CA THR A 6 -9.75 10.11 -14.52
C THR A 6 -8.33 10.15 -15.10
N CYS A 7 -7.34 9.99 -14.25
CA CYS A 7 -5.94 10.15 -14.65
C CYS A 7 -5.03 9.23 -13.82
N SER A 8 -3.81 9.03 -14.29
CA SER A 8 -2.75 8.32 -13.58
C SER A 8 -2.22 9.14 -12.39
N SER A 9 -1.41 8.50 -11.54
CA SER A 9 -0.66 9.19 -10.49
C SER A 9 0.28 10.24 -11.12
N GLY A 10 0.53 11.33 -10.40
CA GLY A 10 1.36 12.44 -10.87
C GLY A 10 0.64 13.50 -11.70
N THR A 11 -0.61 13.27 -12.12
CA THR A 11 -1.41 14.29 -12.82
C THR A 11 -1.95 15.33 -11.83
N TYR A 12 -1.74 16.60 -12.13
CA TYR A 12 -2.22 17.72 -11.32
C TYR A 12 -3.47 18.36 -11.97
N ALA A 13 -4.63 18.19 -11.36
CA ALA A 13 -5.89 18.78 -11.84
C ALA A 13 -5.83 20.31 -11.92
N ARG A 14 -5.02 20.96 -11.08
CA ARG A 14 -4.79 22.41 -11.13
C ARG A 14 -4.06 22.83 -12.41
N SER A 15 -3.04 22.09 -12.82
CA SER A 15 -2.34 22.37 -14.08
C SER A 15 -3.25 22.20 -15.28
N LEU A 16 -4.08 21.14 -15.28
CA LEU A 16 -5.07 20.95 -16.36
C LEU A 16 -6.02 22.13 -16.47
N ALA A 17 -6.55 22.66 -15.35
CA ALA A 17 -7.43 23.82 -15.37
C ALA A 17 -6.72 25.06 -15.94
N HIS A 18 -5.48 25.31 -15.56
CA HIS A 18 -4.64 26.39 -16.08
C HIS A 18 -4.42 26.25 -17.59
N ASP A 19 -4.04 25.06 -18.05
CA ASP A 19 -3.72 24.80 -19.46
C ASP A 19 -4.96 24.96 -20.36
N VAL A 20 -6.12 24.47 -19.90
CA VAL A 20 -7.39 24.69 -20.59
C VAL A 20 -7.72 26.18 -20.67
N GLY A 21 -7.56 26.93 -19.58
CA GLY A 21 -7.78 28.37 -19.57
C GLY A 21 -6.85 29.14 -20.52
N ALA A 22 -5.58 28.73 -20.59
CA ALA A 22 -4.63 29.30 -21.53
C ALA A 22 -4.98 28.97 -22.97
N ALA A 23 -5.40 27.75 -23.28
CA ALA A 23 -5.77 27.31 -24.62
C ALA A 23 -6.99 28.07 -25.18
N VAL A 24 -7.96 28.45 -24.33
CA VAL A 24 -9.12 29.23 -24.72
C VAL A 24 -8.93 30.76 -24.59
N GLY A 25 -7.75 31.20 -24.17
CA GLY A 25 -7.39 32.61 -24.07
C GLY A 25 -8.03 33.39 -22.92
N THR A 26 -8.69 32.72 -21.95
CA THR A 26 -9.40 33.38 -20.85
C THR A 26 -8.69 33.26 -19.51
N GLY A 27 -7.66 32.42 -19.42
CA GLY A 27 -7.14 31.96 -18.15
C GLY A 27 -8.19 31.13 -17.37
N ALA A 28 -7.73 30.25 -16.49
CA ALA A 28 -8.62 29.52 -15.59
C ALA A 28 -7.87 29.02 -14.34
N HIS A 29 -8.62 28.76 -13.30
CA HIS A 29 -8.12 28.12 -12.07
C HIS A 29 -9.15 27.14 -11.52
N LEU A 30 -8.69 26.23 -10.72
CA LEU A 30 -9.56 25.26 -10.07
C LEU A 30 -10.18 25.87 -8.81
N SER A 31 -11.51 26.03 -8.78
CA SER A 31 -12.25 26.59 -7.64
C SER A 31 -12.52 25.53 -6.56
N LYS A 32 -12.79 24.28 -6.98
CA LYS A 32 -13.05 23.16 -6.08
C LYS A 32 -12.46 21.87 -6.66
N LEU A 33 -11.99 21.00 -5.78
CA LEU A 33 -11.51 19.67 -6.15
C LEU A 33 -12.03 18.64 -5.15
N ARG A 34 -12.63 17.57 -5.65
CA ARG A 34 -13.03 16.43 -4.84
C ARG A 34 -12.52 15.15 -5.49
N ARG A 35 -11.65 14.41 -4.78
CA ARG A 35 -11.31 13.06 -5.18
C ARG A 35 -12.43 12.13 -4.78
N THR A 36 -13.03 11.43 -5.74
CA THR A 36 -14.15 10.52 -5.49
C THR A 36 -13.71 9.08 -5.33
N ARG A 37 -12.60 8.69 -5.99
CA ARG A 37 -12.03 7.35 -5.85
C ARG A 37 -10.54 7.35 -6.16
N ILE A 38 -9.85 6.34 -5.66
CA ILE A 38 -8.45 6.04 -5.94
C ILE A 38 -8.27 4.54 -6.13
N GLY A 39 -7.32 4.13 -6.98
CA GLY A 39 -7.02 2.72 -7.21
C GLY A 39 -6.67 2.45 -8.67
N LYS A 40 -6.92 1.23 -9.09
CA LYS A 40 -6.70 0.74 -10.46
C LYS A 40 -7.84 -0.19 -10.86
N PRO A 41 -7.98 -0.56 -12.14
CA PRO A 41 -8.96 -1.55 -12.57
C PRO A 41 -8.88 -2.83 -11.70
N GLY A 42 -10.03 -3.25 -11.18
CA GLY A 42 -10.14 -4.38 -10.25
C GLY A 42 -9.96 -4.05 -8.77
N LEU A 43 -9.45 -2.85 -8.44
CA LEU A 43 -9.35 -2.37 -7.05
C LEU A 43 -9.58 -0.86 -6.97
N TRP A 44 -10.74 -0.47 -6.51
CA TRP A 44 -11.10 0.92 -6.27
C TRP A 44 -11.48 1.16 -4.82
N PHE A 45 -10.92 2.22 -4.23
CA PHE A 45 -11.36 2.78 -2.96
C PHE A 45 -12.23 3.99 -3.28
N ASP A 46 -13.53 3.87 -3.01
CA ASP A 46 -14.52 4.92 -3.29
C ASP A 46 -14.82 5.72 -2.02
N VAL A 47 -14.84 7.04 -2.14
CA VAL A 47 -15.15 7.92 -1.00
C VAL A 47 -16.57 7.73 -0.48
N ALA A 48 -17.49 7.20 -1.31
CA ALA A 48 -18.86 6.89 -0.87
C ALA A 48 -18.92 5.76 0.16
N GLN A 49 -17.89 4.92 0.23
CA GLN A 49 -17.74 3.82 1.20
C GLN A 49 -16.84 4.18 2.37
N ALA A 50 -16.26 5.37 2.36
CA ALA A 50 -15.33 5.81 3.40
C ALA A 50 -16.08 6.44 4.57
N LEU A 51 -15.57 6.20 5.77
CA LEU A 51 -15.97 6.94 6.97
C LEU A 51 -15.26 8.30 7.01
N THR A 52 -15.91 9.29 7.60
CA THR A 52 -15.20 10.51 8.00
C THR A 52 -14.26 10.20 9.17
N LEU A 53 -13.20 11.00 9.32
CA LEU A 53 -12.27 10.82 10.45
C LEU A 53 -13.00 10.94 11.80
N ALA A 54 -13.96 11.88 11.90
CA ALA A 54 -14.78 12.04 13.11
C ALA A 54 -15.60 10.79 13.45
N GLU A 55 -16.21 10.16 12.43
CA GLU A 55 -17.00 8.94 12.60
C GLU A 55 -16.10 7.74 12.94
N ALA A 56 -14.95 7.60 12.28
CA ALA A 56 -13.98 6.56 12.58
C ALA A 56 -13.48 6.67 14.04
N ASN A 57 -13.15 7.88 14.49
CA ASN A 57 -12.74 8.12 15.87
C ASN A 57 -13.86 7.81 16.88
N ARG A 58 -15.10 8.18 16.56
CA ARG A 58 -16.27 7.88 17.43
C ARG A 58 -16.46 6.38 17.58
N LEU A 59 -16.43 5.63 16.48
CA LEU A 59 -16.57 4.16 16.49
C LEU A 59 -15.43 3.51 17.26
N HIS A 60 -14.19 3.92 17.00
CA HIS A 60 -13.02 3.40 17.70
C HIS A 60 -13.08 3.66 19.21
N SER A 61 -13.46 4.86 19.64
CA SER A 61 -13.61 5.20 21.07
C SER A 61 -14.73 4.43 21.75
N ALA A 62 -15.75 4.03 20.99
CA ALA A 62 -16.84 3.19 21.47
C ALA A 62 -16.50 1.68 21.45
N GLY A 63 -15.32 1.28 21.04
CA GLY A 63 -14.93 -0.13 20.86
C GLY A 63 -15.71 -0.84 19.75
N ALA A 64 -16.34 -0.08 18.85
CA ALA A 64 -17.11 -0.63 17.75
C ALA A 64 -16.20 -0.91 16.53
N GLU A 65 -16.57 -1.92 15.75
CA GLU A 65 -15.87 -2.26 14.52
C GLU A 65 -16.10 -1.19 13.44
N LEU A 66 -15.06 -0.90 12.65
CA LEU A 66 -15.14 0.02 11.51
C LEU A 66 -15.76 -0.64 10.27
N GLY A 67 -16.13 -1.92 10.36
CA GLY A 67 -16.80 -2.67 9.30
C GLY A 67 -16.01 -2.64 7.98
N GLY A 68 -16.73 -2.57 6.87
CA GLY A 68 -16.14 -2.55 5.52
C GLY A 68 -15.30 -1.32 5.20
N ALA A 69 -15.28 -0.29 6.06
CA ALA A 69 -14.39 0.85 5.91
C ALA A 69 -12.96 0.57 6.42
N TRP A 70 -12.76 -0.51 7.17
CA TRP A 70 -11.44 -0.99 7.57
C TRP A 70 -10.94 -2.04 6.60
N LEU A 71 -9.82 -1.76 5.98
CA LEU A 71 -9.17 -2.66 5.03
C LEU A 71 -7.84 -3.15 5.62
N PRO A 72 -7.74 -4.43 6.02
CA PRO A 72 -6.47 -5.01 6.44
C PRO A 72 -5.42 -4.86 5.34
N LEU A 73 -4.18 -4.50 5.69
CA LEU A 73 -3.10 -4.34 4.71
C LEU A 73 -2.88 -5.61 3.88
N ALA A 74 -3.08 -6.79 4.49
CA ALA A 74 -2.97 -8.07 3.79
C ALA A 74 -4.02 -8.25 2.68
N SER A 75 -5.19 -7.61 2.80
CA SER A 75 -6.27 -7.68 1.80
C SER A 75 -6.07 -6.77 0.60
N ILE A 76 -5.10 -5.84 0.66
CA ILE A 76 -4.79 -4.96 -0.47
C ILE A 76 -4.09 -5.77 -1.56
N PRO A 77 -4.70 -5.94 -2.75
CA PRO A 77 -4.10 -6.73 -3.84
C PRO A 77 -2.95 -5.95 -4.48
N LEU A 78 -1.78 -6.07 -3.90
CA LEU A 78 -0.54 -5.59 -4.50
C LEU A 78 -0.15 -6.53 -5.66
N PRO A 79 0.34 -6.00 -6.80
CA PRO A 79 0.78 -6.81 -7.94
C PRO A 79 2.17 -7.41 -7.69
N PHE A 80 2.39 -7.94 -6.50
CA PHE A 80 3.67 -8.49 -6.07
C PHE A 80 3.53 -10.00 -5.80
N ILE A 81 4.61 -10.73 -6.05
CA ILE A 81 4.72 -12.12 -5.65
C ILE A 81 4.59 -12.21 -4.14
N THR A 82 3.88 -13.23 -3.66
CA THR A 82 3.73 -13.46 -2.21
C THR A 82 4.73 -14.51 -1.74
N ALA A 83 5.47 -14.16 -0.71
CA ALA A 83 6.41 -15.02 -0.01
C ALA A 83 5.90 -15.30 1.40
N THR A 84 5.61 -16.55 1.73
CA THR A 84 5.25 -16.96 3.09
C THR A 84 6.50 -17.24 3.89
N LEU A 85 6.65 -16.56 5.02
CA LEU A 85 7.80 -16.64 5.90
C LEU A 85 7.59 -17.69 7.00
N ASP A 86 8.66 -18.41 7.34
CA ASP A 86 8.71 -19.12 8.59
C ASP A 86 9.04 -18.18 9.77
N ALA A 87 8.99 -18.70 11.01
CA ALA A 87 9.19 -17.87 12.21
C ALA A 87 10.59 -17.20 12.28
N LEU A 88 11.63 -17.85 11.76
CA LEU A 88 12.99 -17.29 11.74
C LEU A 88 13.09 -16.19 10.65
N GLN A 89 12.55 -16.47 9.47
CA GLN A 89 12.50 -15.53 8.36
C GLN A 89 11.66 -14.29 8.72
N GLU A 90 10.54 -14.48 9.41
CA GLU A 90 9.70 -13.39 9.91
C GLU A 90 10.49 -12.49 10.88
N ARG A 91 11.16 -13.06 11.88
CA ARG A 91 12.00 -12.28 12.80
C ARG A 91 13.08 -11.48 12.07
N ARG A 92 13.72 -12.05 11.06
CA ARG A 92 14.71 -11.35 10.25
C ARG A 92 14.05 -10.20 9.46
N ALA A 93 12.91 -10.47 8.80
CA ALA A 93 12.20 -9.48 8.02
C ALA A 93 11.71 -8.29 8.87
N VAL A 94 11.17 -8.55 10.06
CA VAL A 94 10.74 -7.53 11.02
C VAL A 94 11.89 -6.62 11.46
N ASN A 95 13.10 -7.16 11.57
CA ASN A 95 14.32 -6.39 11.88
C ASN A 95 14.98 -5.77 10.64
N GLY A 96 14.35 -5.80 9.46
CA GLY A 96 14.89 -5.26 8.23
C GLY A 96 16.07 -6.05 7.65
N GLN A 97 16.34 -7.26 8.17
CA GLN A 97 17.42 -8.12 7.71
C GLN A 97 17.00 -8.89 6.45
N THR A 98 17.97 -9.25 5.63
CA THR A 98 17.74 -10.09 4.46
C THR A 98 17.16 -11.46 4.84
N VAL A 99 16.27 -11.96 3.99
CA VAL A 99 15.62 -13.26 4.13
C VAL A 99 15.94 -14.09 2.90
N ILE A 100 16.28 -15.37 3.11
CA ILE A 100 16.51 -16.32 2.01
C ILE A 100 15.32 -17.27 1.93
N LEU A 101 14.78 -17.42 0.73
CA LEU A 101 13.72 -18.36 0.40
C LEU A 101 14.23 -19.37 -0.62
N ALA A 102 13.92 -20.64 -0.39
CA ALA A 102 14.42 -21.73 -1.21
C ALA A 102 13.76 -21.84 -2.60
N ALA A 103 12.54 -21.39 -2.74
CA ALA A 103 11.77 -21.52 -3.99
C ALA A 103 10.74 -20.39 -4.13
N LEU A 104 11.18 -19.23 -4.60
CA LEU A 104 10.28 -18.08 -4.84
C LEU A 104 10.00 -17.90 -6.34
N GLY A 105 10.98 -18.27 -7.21
CA GLY A 105 10.85 -18.13 -8.66
C GLY A 105 10.78 -16.67 -9.15
N ALA A 106 11.36 -15.73 -8.37
CA ALA A 106 11.34 -14.32 -8.68
C ALA A 106 12.70 -13.82 -9.17
N ALA A 107 12.70 -12.87 -10.10
CA ALA A 107 13.90 -12.27 -10.62
C ALA A 107 14.43 -11.14 -9.71
N ALA A 108 15.71 -10.83 -9.80
CA ALA A 108 16.30 -9.69 -9.10
C ALA A 108 15.59 -8.38 -9.50
N GLY A 109 15.30 -7.55 -8.51
CA GLY A 109 14.56 -6.29 -8.67
C GLY A 109 13.04 -6.42 -8.53
N GLU A 110 12.46 -7.61 -8.59
CA GLU A 110 11.03 -7.80 -8.39
C GLU A 110 10.59 -7.50 -6.96
N TRP A 111 9.40 -6.90 -6.84
CA TRP A 111 8.79 -6.63 -5.55
C TRP A 111 8.05 -7.84 -5.02
N VAL A 112 8.18 -8.06 -3.72
CA VAL A 112 7.63 -9.21 -3.01
C VAL A 112 6.91 -8.74 -1.76
N ARG A 113 5.70 -9.24 -1.55
CA ARG A 113 5.00 -9.13 -0.28
C ARG A 113 5.34 -10.34 0.60
N MET A 114 5.83 -10.06 1.78
CA MET A 114 6.23 -11.06 2.76
C MET A 114 5.09 -11.19 3.77
N VAL A 115 4.52 -12.37 3.89
CA VAL A 115 3.42 -12.67 4.82
C VAL A 115 3.87 -13.76 5.80
N ASP A 116 3.26 -13.77 6.96
CA ASP A 116 3.43 -14.85 7.92
C ASP A 116 2.61 -16.09 7.51
N ARG A 117 2.62 -17.13 8.35
CA ARG A 117 1.91 -18.39 8.10
C ARG A 117 0.40 -18.28 8.15
N VAL A 118 -0.15 -17.22 8.76
CA VAL A 118 -1.59 -16.96 8.80
C VAL A 118 -2.04 -16.00 7.70
N GLY A 119 -1.09 -15.49 6.89
CA GLY A 119 -1.36 -14.62 5.75
C GLY A 119 -1.30 -13.13 6.06
N ASP A 120 -0.92 -12.73 7.26
CA ASP A 120 -0.77 -11.34 7.63
C ASP A 120 0.49 -10.72 7.01
N LEU A 121 0.38 -9.48 6.56
CA LEU A 121 1.47 -8.76 5.93
C LEU A 121 2.54 -8.36 6.96
N VAL A 122 3.74 -8.92 6.80
CA VAL A 122 4.92 -8.62 7.63
C VAL A 122 5.73 -7.48 7.03
N ALA A 123 6.05 -7.59 5.75
CA ALA A 123 6.87 -6.60 5.04
C ALA A 123 6.58 -6.62 3.53
N VAL A 124 7.00 -5.55 2.87
CA VAL A 124 7.17 -5.50 1.42
C VAL A 124 8.63 -5.20 1.13
N GLY A 125 9.20 -5.92 0.21
CA GLY A 125 10.61 -5.78 -0.16
C GLY A 125 10.88 -6.13 -1.60
N SER A 126 12.15 -6.23 -1.94
CA SER A 126 12.60 -6.60 -3.29
C SER A 126 13.54 -7.79 -3.24
N VAL A 127 13.55 -8.56 -4.32
CA VAL A 127 14.58 -9.56 -4.58
C VAL A 127 15.89 -8.83 -4.87
N VAL A 128 16.90 -9.08 -4.05
CA VAL A 128 18.25 -8.50 -4.28
C VAL A 128 19.12 -9.45 -5.10
N GLU A 129 18.87 -10.75 -4.97
CA GLU A 129 19.62 -11.77 -5.70
C GLU A 129 18.73 -13.00 -5.95
N ALA A 130 18.76 -13.53 -7.17
CA ALA A 130 18.19 -14.81 -7.53
C ALA A 130 19.31 -15.86 -7.51
N LEU A 131 19.14 -16.92 -6.71
CA LEU A 131 20.17 -17.92 -6.49
C LEU A 131 19.99 -19.13 -7.41
N GLY A 132 20.73 -19.14 -8.50
CA GLY A 132 20.81 -20.29 -9.41
C GLY A 132 19.48 -20.67 -10.08
N SER A 133 19.40 -21.90 -10.59
CA SER A 133 18.22 -22.47 -11.25
C SER A 133 17.17 -23.03 -10.30
N SER A 134 17.43 -23.05 -8.99
CA SER A 134 16.54 -23.62 -7.97
C SER A 134 15.32 -22.74 -7.66
N GLY A 135 15.29 -21.51 -8.17
CA GLY A 135 14.27 -20.53 -7.81
C GLY A 135 14.45 -19.92 -6.42
N ALA A 136 15.59 -20.18 -5.77
CA ALA A 136 15.91 -19.55 -4.48
C ALA A 136 16.23 -18.06 -4.67
N ALA A 137 15.88 -17.25 -3.67
CA ALA A 137 16.06 -15.82 -3.75
C ALA A 137 16.44 -15.21 -2.40
N VAL A 138 17.24 -14.16 -2.45
CA VAL A 138 17.55 -13.28 -1.31
C VAL A 138 16.63 -12.07 -1.37
N LEU A 139 15.83 -11.87 -0.34
CA LEU A 139 14.89 -10.77 -0.22
C LEU A 139 15.43 -9.73 0.75
N GLN A 140 15.28 -8.47 0.38
CA GLN A 140 15.54 -7.33 1.25
C GLN A 140 14.21 -6.66 1.61
N PRO A 141 13.74 -6.71 2.87
CA PRO A 141 12.62 -5.89 3.32
C PRO A 141 12.93 -4.42 3.12
N ARG A 142 11.95 -3.67 2.57
CA ARG A 142 12.05 -2.22 2.33
C ARG A 142 11.07 -1.44 3.20
N ILE A 143 9.90 -2.01 3.43
CA ILE A 143 8.84 -1.46 4.28
C ILE A 143 8.41 -2.57 5.21
N VAL A 144 8.52 -2.36 6.51
CA VAL A 144 8.13 -3.32 7.54
C VAL A 144 6.87 -2.81 8.23
N PHE A 145 5.86 -3.66 8.36
CA PHE A 145 4.54 -3.34 8.92
C PHE A 145 4.34 -3.85 10.35
N ARG A 146 5.18 -4.81 10.78
CA ARG A 146 5.19 -5.30 12.15
C ARG A 146 6.44 -4.79 12.87
N THR A 147 6.25 -4.41 14.13
CA THR A 147 7.36 -4.17 15.05
C THR A 147 7.71 -5.47 15.75
N SER A 148 9.01 -5.73 15.99
CA SER A 148 9.44 -6.81 16.86
C SER A 148 8.82 -6.63 18.24
N PRO A 149 8.30 -7.70 18.88
CA PRO A 149 7.83 -7.61 20.27
C PRO A 149 8.91 -7.15 21.26
N ASP A 150 10.18 -7.22 20.87
CA ASP A 150 11.32 -6.75 21.67
C ASP A 150 11.54 -5.22 21.59
N VAL A 151 10.84 -4.50 20.71
CA VAL A 151 10.81 -3.04 20.66
C VAL A 151 9.63 -2.55 21.50
N VAL A 152 9.74 -2.73 22.80
CA VAL A 152 8.83 -2.10 23.77
C VAL A 152 9.13 -0.62 23.81
N GLY A 153 8.23 0.22 23.23
CA GLY A 153 8.41 1.66 23.37
C GLY A 153 7.50 2.56 22.56
N PHE A 154 6.39 2.06 21.98
CA PHE A 154 5.33 2.98 21.54
C PHE A 154 3.98 2.48 22.04
N SER A 155 3.54 3.10 23.14
CA SER A 155 2.18 3.03 23.65
C SER A 155 1.20 3.34 22.51
N ARG A 156 0.21 2.48 22.36
CA ARG A 156 -0.92 2.73 21.47
C ARG A 156 -1.56 4.04 21.92
N ILE A 157 -1.56 5.02 21.02
CA ILE A 157 -2.39 6.22 21.14
C ILE A 157 -3.77 5.86 20.60
#